data_1e9a4f8ad71acee6a37d3e4f7c9fff9d
#
_entry.id   1e9a4f8ad71acee6a37d3e4f7c9fff9d
#
_cell.length_a   1.000
_cell.length_b   1.000
_cell.length_c   1.000
_cell.angle_alpha   90.00
_cell.angle_beta   90.00
_cell.angle_gamma   90.00
#
_symmetry.space_group_name_H-M   'P 1'
#
loop_
_entity.id
_entity.type
_entity.pdbx_description
1 polymer ?
#
loop_
_entity_poly.entity_id
_entity_poly.type
_entity_poly.pdbx_seq_one_letter_code
_entity_poly.pdbx_strand_id
1 'polypeptide(L)'
;MSKFNRIPKSRLVAVGAVLAVILYLAVNSLSGTLFRSSRVDLTEGGLYSLSSGTRSLLGKLDEPIHMRLFMSGSLHQAAPALAAYAARVRAMLDTYESLSHGEITLEVIDPKPYSEEEDRAVGLGINRISLDGTSDPIYFGLAATNSTNGSANIPVFTPDREAFLEYDLTRLVAELGQPKKPVVALLDGLGMAGNPMTGQQPAQILNMLKETYSVETIGGDVDKLPDGTRVVVVVQPQKLSDRTLYTLDQWVLGGGATLVFADPFAETEAGPQPGVPAENNATDFQKMFDAWGVGFDVKKAVGDPDWAIRTVRNIGGRQAEVANYPWFAIHDDGFDRGDAVTSKLNAVVMTTAGAFTATGKDTTLKPLMYASADAGLLPAGEAANPYGDPRALLSKIEKTGGRPVVAARLEGKLKTAFPDGKPKDSAADGTPLKESASAPNVVLVGDADMLSDRNWLQKQNVLGREVAQAFANNGDFLLNAVEQMAGGVALADLRSRTVSWRPFTRIDALERAAEERFLAKQQELTQRIADTEKKLKDASATGEAKDGELVSADAARTIESFKSDLLSARAELREVQYNLRADVATLKNRIMILIIGIVPAAVALIALAFALRRPKRPLPVRKA
;
A
#
# COMPACT_ATOMS: atom_id res chain seq x y z
N MET A 1 6.85 -55.93 64.62
CA MET A 1 6.46 -56.02 63.19
C MET A 1 5.27 -55.10 62.98
N SER A 2 5.40 -54.06 62.16
CA SER A 2 4.59 -52.87 62.05
C SER A 2 3.20 -53.12 61.52
N LYS A 3 2.19 -52.60 62.21
CA LYS A 3 0.81 -52.48 61.73
C LYS A 3 0.79 -51.33 60.73
N PHE A 4 0.89 -51.61 59.44
CA PHE A 4 0.58 -50.64 58.38
C PHE A 4 -0.93 -50.39 58.41
N ASN A 5 -1.37 -49.27 58.90
CA ASN A 5 -2.74 -48.77 58.92
C ASN A 5 -3.21 -48.60 57.46
N ARG A 6 -4.11 -49.44 56.95
CA ARG A 6 -4.69 -49.33 55.60
C ARG A 6 -5.59 -48.14 55.54
N ILE A 7 -5.07 -47.05 54.96
CA ILE A 7 -5.87 -45.84 54.66
C ILE A 7 -7.05 -46.26 53.79
N PRO A 8 -8.29 -45.96 54.14
CA PRO A 8 -9.46 -46.35 53.33
C PRO A 8 -9.36 -45.72 51.94
N LYS A 9 -9.69 -46.50 50.90
CA LYS A 9 -9.60 -46.07 49.48
C LYS A 9 -10.27 -44.71 49.22
N SER A 10 -11.35 -44.38 49.91
CA SER A 10 -12.05 -43.09 49.79
C SER A 10 -11.19 -41.91 50.26
N ARG A 11 -10.36 -42.06 51.30
CA ARG A 11 -9.44 -41.00 51.76
C ARG A 11 -8.26 -40.83 50.81
N LEU A 12 -7.77 -41.91 50.19
CA LEU A 12 -6.72 -41.86 49.15
C LEU A 12 -7.22 -41.12 47.90
N VAL A 13 -8.46 -41.38 47.47
CA VAL A 13 -9.10 -40.65 46.35
C VAL A 13 -9.31 -39.17 46.69
N ALA A 14 -9.77 -38.85 47.89
CA ALA A 14 -9.94 -37.47 48.31
C ALA A 14 -8.60 -36.71 48.40
N VAL A 15 -7.56 -37.29 48.95
CA VAL A 15 -6.20 -36.72 49.00
C VAL A 15 -5.64 -36.55 47.59
N GLY A 16 -5.82 -37.54 46.70
CA GLY A 16 -5.42 -37.46 45.28
C GLY A 16 -6.14 -36.35 44.50
N ALA A 17 -7.44 -36.15 44.77
CA ALA A 17 -8.19 -35.04 44.18
C ALA A 17 -7.70 -33.67 44.67
N VAL A 18 -7.44 -33.52 45.95
CA VAL A 18 -6.87 -32.27 46.53
C VAL A 18 -5.50 -31.99 45.96
N LEU A 19 -4.62 -33.01 45.89
CA LEU A 19 -3.29 -32.84 45.27
C LEU A 19 -3.36 -32.50 43.79
N ALA A 20 -4.31 -33.05 43.03
CA ALA A 20 -4.53 -32.70 41.63
C ALA A 20 -5.00 -31.26 41.46
N VAL A 21 -5.87 -30.75 42.37
CA VAL A 21 -6.28 -29.34 42.37
C VAL A 21 -5.13 -28.42 42.71
N ILE A 22 -4.33 -28.76 43.73
CA ILE A 22 -3.13 -27.98 44.12
C ILE A 22 -2.12 -27.97 42.96
N LEU A 23 -1.85 -29.12 42.34
CA LEU A 23 -0.97 -29.22 41.19
C LEU A 23 -1.49 -28.38 39.99
N TYR A 24 -2.80 -28.44 39.72
CA TYR A 24 -3.41 -27.62 38.69
C TYR A 24 -3.25 -26.12 38.97
N LEU A 25 -3.49 -25.67 40.19
CA LEU A 25 -3.30 -24.27 40.59
C LEU A 25 -1.82 -23.86 40.56
N ALA A 26 -0.91 -24.74 40.99
CA ALA A 26 0.52 -24.47 40.93
C ALA A 26 1.03 -24.40 39.48
N VAL A 27 0.63 -25.31 38.62
CA VAL A 27 0.99 -25.29 37.19
C VAL A 27 0.41 -24.05 36.52
N ASN A 28 -0.83 -23.68 36.80
CA ASN A 28 -1.47 -22.48 36.23
C ASN A 28 -0.80 -21.18 36.69
N SER A 29 -0.45 -21.10 38.01
CA SER A 29 0.27 -19.96 38.56
C SER A 29 1.72 -19.86 38.03
N LEU A 30 2.44 -21.00 37.96
CA LEU A 30 3.80 -21.06 37.43
C LEU A 30 3.85 -20.79 35.93
N SER A 31 2.87 -21.33 35.17
CA SER A 31 2.69 -21.07 33.77
C SER A 31 2.42 -19.59 33.52
N GLY A 32 1.58 -18.94 34.30
CA GLY A 32 1.30 -17.52 34.22
C GLY A 32 2.49 -16.62 34.48
N THR A 33 3.49 -17.07 35.29
CA THR A 33 4.71 -16.31 35.55
C THR A 33 5.85 -16.63 34.58
N LEU A 34 6.06 -17.90 34.21
CA LEU A 34 7.15 -18.32 33.32
C LEU A 34 6.87 -18.07 31.85
N PHE A 35 5.60 -18.10 31.43
CA PHE A 35 5.21 -17.91 30.03
C PHE A 35 4.55 -16.55 29.75
N ARG A 36 4.69 -15.56 30.63
CA ARG A 36 4.18 -14.20 30.39
C ARG A 36 4.73 -13.58 29.12
N SER A 37 5.95 -13.91 28.73
CA SER A 37 6.62 -13.42 27.53
C SER A 37 6.53 -14.35 26.31
N SER A 38 6.02 -15.60 26.49
CA SER A 38 5.94 -16.59 25.42
C SER A 38 4.52 -16.59 24.83
N ARG A 39 4.18 -15.57 24.06
CA ARG A 39 2.95 -15.52 23.26
C ARG A 39 3.26 -16.02 21.87
N VAL A 40 2.55 -17.04 21.41
CA VAL A 40 2.55 -17.47 20.01
C VAL A 40 1.49 -16.66 19.31
N ASP A 41 1.92 -15.72 18.51
CA ASP A 41 1.03 -14.89 17.69
C ASP A 41 0.65 -15.69 16.43
N LEU A 42 -0.62 -16.07 16.35
CA LEU A 42 -1.19 -16.81 15.22
C LEU A 42 -1.94 -15.87 14.25
N THR A 43 -1.89 -14.57 14.48
CA THR A 43 -2.53 -13.60 13.60
C THR A 43 -1.70 -13.42 12.32
N GLU A 44 -2.39 -13.24 11.20
CA GLU A 44 -1.75 -12.86 9.95
C GLU A 44 -1.12 -11.46 10.11
N GLY A 45 0.19 -11.38 9.89
CA GLY A 45 0.95 -10.13 10.09
C GLY A 45 1.51 -9.92 11.50
N GLY A 46 1.28 -10.83 12.47
CA GLY A 46 1.89 -10.75 13.79
C GLY A 46 1.41 -9.56 14.62
N LEU A 47 0.11 -9.28 14.61
CA LEU A 47 -0.51 -8.11 15.25
C LEU A 47 -0.29 -8.02 16.78
N TYR A 48 0.05 -9.12 17.43
CA TYR A 48 0.26 -9.20 18.88
C TYR A 48 1.74 -9.43 19.28
N SER A 49 2.65 -9.44 18.28
CA SER A 49 4.10 -9.53 18.52
C SER A 49 4.81 -8.30 17.98
N LEU A 50 5.76 -7.76 18.75
CA LEU A 50 6.57 -6.64 18.29
C LEU A 50 7.51 -7.07 17.17
N SER A 51 7.68 -6.19 16.18
CA SER A 51 8.64 -6.36 15.09
C SER A 51 10.08 -6.35 15.58
N SER A 52 10.98 -6.86 14.75
CA SER A 52 12.42 -6.79 15.00
C SER A 52 12.92 -5.35 15.06
N GLY A 53 12.34 -4.46 14.23
CA GLY A 53 12.62 -3.03 14.19
C GLY A 53 12.28 -2.34 15.50
N THR A 54 11.06 -2.51 16.01
CA THR A 54 10.63 -1.96 17.30
C THR A 54 11.52 -2.41 18.43
N ARG A 55 11.83 -3.71 18.53
CA ARG A 55 12.71 -4.24 19.58
C ARG A 55 14.12 -3.65 19.50
N SER A 56 14.67 -3.50 18.29
CA SER A 56 15.98 -2.89 18.09
C SER A 56 16.00 -1.40 18.50
N LEU A 57 14.92 -0.67 18.19
CA LEU A 57 14.79 0.74 18.59
C LEU A 57 14.71 0.87 20.11
N LEU A 58 13.82 0.11 20.75
CA LEU A 58 13.62 0.14 22.20
C LEU A 58 14.88 -0.22 23.00
N GLY A 59 15.69 -1.16 22.47
CA GLY A 59 16.95 -1.57 23.10
C GLY A 59 18.13 -0.63 22.86
N LYS A 60 17.95 0.44 22.06
CA LYS A 60 19.01 1.42 21.72
C LYS A 60 18.59 2.86 22.03
N LEU A 61 17.62 3.04 22.90
CA LEU A 61 17.22 4.38 23.32
C LEU A 61 18.32 4.98 24.19
N ASP A 62 18.76 6.19 23.83
CA ASP A 62 19.74 6.97 24.57
C ASP A 62 19.08 8.09 25.40
N GLU A 63 17.79 8.38 25.12
CA GLU A 63 17.01 9.45 25.73
C GLU A 63 15.84 8.88 26.53
N PRO A 64 15.68 9.24 27.81
CA PRO A 64 14.54 8.80 28.61
C PRO A 64 13.25 9.44 28.15
N ILE A 65 12.20 8.62 28.01
CA ILE A 65 10.87 9.00 27.54
C ILE A 65 9.84 8.73 28.62
N HIS A 66 9.10 9.77 29.01
CA HIS A 66 7.98 9.67 29.94
C HIS A 66 6.66 9.59 29.18
N MET A 67 6.01 8.44 29.19
CA MET A 67 4.71 8.19 28.58
C MET A 67 3.58 8.32 29.59
N ARG A 68 2.52 9.05 29.24
CA ARG A 68 1.31 9.22 30.04
C ARG A 68 0.11 8.76 29.24
N LEU A 69 -0.43 7.61 29.63
CA LEU A 69 -1.66 7.07 29.05
C LEU A 69 -2.85 7.63 29.80
N PHE A 70 -3.60 8.50 29.15
CA PHE A 70 -4.89 9.01 29.65
C PHE A 70 -6.00 8.05 29.26
N MET A 71 -6.61 7.41 30.24
CA MET A 71 -7.64 6.40 30.02
C MET A 71 -8.71 6.50 31.10
N SER A 72 -9.89 7.02 30.73
CA SER A 72 -11.01 7.17 31.66
C SER A 72 -11.51 5.82 32.17
N GLY A 73 -11.66 5.69 33.49
CA GLY A 73 -12.17 4.48 34.13
C GLY A 73 -13.59 4.09 33.71
N SER A 74 -14.40 5.07 33.28
CA SER A 74 -15.75 4.88 32.72
C SER A 74 -15.77 4.21 31.34
N LEU A 75 -14.64 4.10 30.66
CA LEU A 75 -14.53 3.54 29.31
C LEU A 75 -15.14 2.14 29.20
N HIS A 76 -14.97 1.29 30.21
CA HIS A 76 -15.49 -0.08 30.23
C HIS A 76 -17.02 -0.15 30.21
N GLN A 77 -17.68 0.84 30.82
CA GLN A 77 -19.14 0.88 30.91
C GLN A 77 -19.75 1.57 29.70
N ALA A 78 -19.09 2.63 29.21
CA ALA A 78 -19.61 3.46 28.12
C ALA A 78 -19.35 2.86 26.74
N ALA A 79 -18.25 2.15 26.53
CA ALA A 79 -17.85 1.61 25.22
C ALA A 79 -17.09 0.27 25.36
N PRO A 80 -17.78 -0.87 25.50
CA PRO A 80 -17.14 -2.18 25.72
C PRO A 80 -16.17 -2.59 24.61
N ALA A 81 -16.46 -2.26 23.34
CA ALA A 81 -15.56 -2.54 22.22
C ALA A 81 -14.25 -1.73 22.31
N LEU A 82 -14.35 -0.46 22.71
CA LEU A 82 -13.17 0.40 22.93
C LEU A 82 -12.38 -0.05 24.14
N ALA A 83 -13.04 -0.62 25.16
CA ALA A 83 -12.38 -1.15 26.35
C ALA A 83 -11.45 -2.35 26.03
N ALA A 84 -11.86 -3.24 25.13
CA ALA A 84 -11.02 -4.34 24.69
C ALA A 84 -9.75 -3.83 23.96
N TYR A 85 -9.91 -2.82 23.10
CA TYR A 85 -8.80 -2.17 22.45
C TYR A 85 -7.89 -1.42 23.44
N ALA A 86 -8.46 -0.74 24.44
CA ALA A 86 -7.71 -0.05 25.49
C ALA A 86 -6.83 -1.01 26.32
N ALA A 87 -7.34 -2.19 26.63
CA ALA A 87 -6.55 -3.24 27.29
C ALA A 87 -5.34 -3.69 26.43
N ARG A 88 -5.52 -3.75 25.10
CA ARG A 88 -4.43 -4.05 24.18
C ARG A 88 -3.40 -2.94 24.10
N VAL A 89 -3.82 -1.67 23.98
CA VAL A 89 -2.93 -0.51 23.98
C VAL A 89 -2.08 -0.52 25.25
N ARG A 90 -2.70 -0.73 26.43
CA ARG A 90 -2.03 -0.82 27.70
C ARG A 90 -0.99 -1.95 27.71
N ALA A 91 -1.36 -3.16 27.29
CA ALA A 91 -0.44 -4.32 27.26
C ALA A 91 0.76 -4.09 26.33
N MET A 92 0.55 -3.37 25.22
CA MET A 92 1.64 -3.02 24.30
C MET A 92 2.56 -1.98 24.93
N LEU A 93 2.05 -0.94 25.57
CA LEU A 93 2.85 0.05 26.30
C LEU A 93 3.65 -0.56 27.44
N ASP A 94 3.06 -1.48 28.22
CA ASP A 94 3.79 -2.24 29.26
C ASP A 94 4.95 -3.05 28.65
N THR A 95 4.79 -3.54 27.41
CA THR A 95 5.86 -4.25 26.68
C THR A 95 6.96 -3.29 26.24
N TYR A 96 6.61 -2.07 25.77
CA TYR A 96 7.58 -1.03 25.42
C TYR A 96 8.41 -0.62 26.65
N GLU A 97 7.76 -0.37 27.79
CA GLU A 97 8.43 -0.07 29.05
C GLU A 97 9.42 -1.19 29.44
N SER A 98 9.00 -2.45 29.36
CA SER A 98 9.83 -3.60 29.76
C SER A 98 11.06 -3.81 28.86
N LEU A 99 10.95 -3.49 27.55
CA LEU A 99 12.02 -3.69 26.57
C LEU A 99 12.97 -2.50 26.43
N SER A 100 12.62 -1.34 26.99
CA SER A 100 13.44 -0.12 26.94
C SER A 100 14.57 -0.08 27.98
N HIS A 101 14.73 -1.12 28.78
CA HIS A 101 15.76 -1.20 29.85
C HIS A 101 15.71 -0.04 30.86
N GLY A 102 14.53 0.58 31.01
CA GLY A 102 14.32 1.69 31.96
C GLY A 102 14.29 3.08 31.29
N GLU A 103 14.56 3.17 30.00
CA GLU A 103 14.50 4.45 29.29
C GLU A 103 13.05 4.90 28.97
N ILE A 104 12.06 4.01 29.04
CA ILE A 104 10.64 4.38 28.97
C ILE A 104 10.00 4.16 30.34
N THR A 105 9.29 5.18 30.85
CA THR A 105 8.42 5.08 32.02
C THR A 105 6.96 5.35 31.61
N LEU A 106 6.05 4.49 32.08
CA LEU A 106 4.63 4.56 31.76
C LEU A 106 3.80 4.94 32.98
N GLU A 107 3.14 6.10 32.92
CA GLU A 107 2.14 6.56 33.88
C GLU A 107 0.74 6.38 33.29
N VAL A 108 -0.21 5.78 34.02
CA VAL A 108 -1.60 5.70 33.60
C VAL A 108 -2.44 6.61 34.46
N ILE A 109 -3.15 7.50 33.80
CA ILE A 109 -3.93 8.57 34.41
C ILE A 109 -5.40 8.37 34.05
N ASP A 110 -6.27 8.43 35.06
CA ASP A 110 -7.75 8.41 34.89
C ASP A 110 -8.30 9.83 34.98
N PRO A 111 -8.51 10.54 33.85
CA PRO A 111 -9.09 11.87 33.85
C PRO A 111 -10.56 11.79 34.24
N LYS A 112 -10.89 12.33 35.43
CA LYS A 112 -12.28 12.48 35.86
C LYS A 112 -12.82 13.83 35.41
N PRO A 113 -14.12 13.94 35.11
CA PRO A 113 -14.71 15.23 34.78
C PRO A 113 -14.40 16.30 35.84
N TYR A 114 -13.97 17.48 35.37
CA TYR A 114 -13.61 18.65 36.21
C TYR A 114 -12.44 18.43 37.17
N SER A 115 -11.50 17.53 36.84
CA SER A 115 -10.28 17.28 37.63
C SER A 115 -9.04 17.93 37.02
N GLU A 116 -7.96 18.04 37.83
CA GLU A 116 -6.65 18.49 37.32
C GLU A 116 -6.06 17.54 36.27
N GLU A 117 -6.41 16.26 36.34
CA GLU A 117 -5.99 15.26 35.35
C GLU A 117 -6.67 15.50 34.00
N GLU A 118 -7.92 15.99 33.99
CA GLU A 118 -8.61 16.39 32.76
C GLU A 118 -7.92 17.62 32.14
N ASP A 119 -7.65 18.66 32.93
CA ASP A 119 -6.94 19.85 32.46
C ASP A 119 -5.54 19.49 31.91
N ARG A 120 -4.85 18.56 32.58
CA ARG A 120 -3.56 18.04 32.14
C ARG A 120 -3.66 17.27 30.84
N ALA A 121 -4.70 16.45 30.64
CA ALA A 121 -4.96 15.74 29.40
C ALA A 121 -5.15 16.72 28.24
N VAL A 122 -6.03 17.70 28.41
CA VAL A 122 -6.30 18.74 27.40
C VAL A 122 -5.05 19.58 27.11
N GLY A 123 -4.30 19.96 28.15
CA GLY A 123 -3.06 20.72 28.01
C GLY A 123 -1.96 19.97 27.25
N LEU A 124 -1.96 18.64 27.27
CA LEU A 124 -1.05 17.79 26.51
C LEU A 124 -1.63 17.36 25.13
N GLY A 125 -2.75 17.95 24.70
CA GLY A 125 -3.33 17.71 23.38
C GLY A 125 -4.13 16.41 23.27
N ILE A 126 -4.58 15.84 24.39
CA ILE A 126 -5.47 14.68 24.36
C ILE A 126 -6.91 15.14 24.12
N ASN A 127 -7.56 14.57 23.13
CA ASN A 127 -8.91 14.92 22.75
C ASN A 127 -9.96 14.11 23.52
N ARG A 128 -11.06 14.77 23.86
CA ARG A 128 -12.21 14.11 24.45
C ARG A 128 -12.97 13.29 23.41
N ILE A 129 -13.48 12.14 23.79
CA ILE A 129 -14.40 11.32 23.02
C ILE A 129 -15.80 11.58 23.57
N SER A 130 -16.71 12.06 22.72
CA SER A 130 -18.13 12.19 23.06
C SER A 130 -18.89 11.00 22.50
N LEU A 131 -19.57 10.25 23.36
CA LEU A 131 -20.42 9.13 22.96
C LEU A 131 -21.89 9.56 23.09
N ASP A 132 -22.72 9.16 22.14
CA ASP A 132 -24.16 9.43 22.15
C ASP A 132 -24.77 8.84 23.44
N GLY A 133 -25.44 9.71 24.23
CA GLY A 133 -26.11 9.32 25.47
C GLY A 133 -25.31 9.43 26.76
N THR A 134 -24.04 9.89 26.72
CA THR A 134 -23.25 10.21 27.92
C THR A 134 -23.02 11.71 28.03
N SER A 135 -23.21 12.29 29.23
CA SER A 135 -22.92 13.69 29.52
C SER A 135 -21.44 13.94 29.86
N ASP A 136 -20.71 12.90 30.30
CA ASP A 136 -19.35 13.03 30.74
C ASP A 136 -18.34 12.71 29.63
N PRO A 137 -17.31 13.53 29.44
CA PRO A 137 -16.27 13.28 28.44
C PRO A 137 -15.43 12.06 28.83
N ILE A 138 -15.05 11.26 27.83
CA ILE A 138 -14.15 10.13 27.97
C ILE A 138 -12.85 10.48 27.28
N TYR A 139 -11.73 10.12 27.91
CA TYR A 139 -10.39 10.30 27.37
C TYR A 139 -9.74 8.94 27.13
N PHE A 140 -9.13 8.79 25.96
CA PHE A 140 -8.30 7.64 25.65
C PHE A 140 -7.23 8.05 24.61
N GLY A 141 -6.06 8.48 25.11
CA GLY A 141 -4.95 8.97 24.32
C GLY A 141 -3.62 8.86 25.07
N LEU A 142 -2.52 9.12 24.37
CA LEU A 142 -1.16 9.01 24.91
C LEU A 142 -0.42 10.34 24.69
N ALA A 143 0.22 10.86 25.74
CA ALA A 143 1.19 11.92 25.62
C ALA A 143 2.55 11.41 26.11
N ALA A 144 3.63 11.81 25.45
CA ALA A 144 4.98 11.47 25.83
C ALA A 144 5.91 12.67 25.74
N THR A 145 6.93 12.70 26.62
CA THR A 145 7.93 13.77 26.68
C THR A 145 9.31 13.16 26.90
N ASN A 146 10.35 13.78 26.32
CA ASN A 146 11.74 13.39 26.55
C ASN A 146 12.45 14.35 27.54
N SER A 147 13.74 14.10 27.82
CA SER A 147 14.55 14.93 28.72
C SER A 147 14.84 16.35 28.20
N THR A 148 14.73 16.56 26.89
CA THR A 148 15.01 17.84 26.23
C THR A 148 13.75 18.69 25.98
N ASN A 149 12.65 18.40 26.67
CA ASN A 149 11.32 19.02 26.49
C ASN A 149 10.68 18.79 25.12
N GLY A 150 11.15 17.82 24.34
CA GLY A 150 10.42 17.33 23.18
C GLY A 150 9.11 16.67 23.64
N SER A 151 8.03 16.90 22.93
CA SER A 151 6.72 16.31 23.23
C SER A 151 6.07 15.76 21.96
N ALA A 152 5.48 14.59 22.08
CA ALA A 152 4.67 13.96 21.03
C ALA A 152 3.42 13.35 21.67
N ASN A 153 2.33 13.27 20.91
CA ASN A 153 1.09 12.69 21.43
C ASN A 153 0.33 11.88 20.38
N ILE A 154 -0.53 11.00 20.88
CA ILE A 154 -1.62 10.35 20.12
C ILE A 154 -2.90 10.89 20.75
N PRO A 155 -3.58 11.86 20.11
CA PRO A 155 -4.69 12.59 20.73
C PRO A 155 -5.88 11.72 21.11
N VAL A 156 -6.14 10.67 20.32
CA VAL A 156 -7.20 9.67 20.54
C VAL A 156 -6.78 8.34 19.94
N PHE A 157 -6.94 7.27 20.70
CA PHE A 157 -6.86 5.92 20.19
C PHE A 157 -8.23 5.47 19.65
N THR A 158 -8.28 5.06 18.39
CA THR A 158 -9.49 4.57 17.73
C THR A 158 -9.30 3.14 17.23
N PRO A 159 -10.32 2.24 17.33
CA PRO A 159 -10.19 0.84 16.93
C PRO A 159 -9.89 0.62 15.45
N ASP A 160 -10.27 1.55 14.57
CA ASP A 160 -9.94 1.54 13.14
C ASP A 160 -8.43 1.65 12.87
N ARG A 161 -7.68 2.21 13.83
CA ARG A 161 -6.21 2.27 13.78
C ARG A 161 -5.50 1.14 14.55
N GLU A 162 -6.23 0.14 15.00
CA GLU A 162 -5.66 -0.98 15.78
C GLU A 162 -4.51 -1.69 15.05
N ALA A 163 -4.62 -1.85 13.74
CA ALA A 163 -3.56 -2.45 12.91
C ALA A 163 -2.28 -1.60 12.86
N PHE A 164 -2.38 -0.30 13.08
CA PHE A 164 -1.27 0.67 13.08
C PHE A 164 -0.71 0.96 14.47
N LEU A 165 -1.25 0.35 15.53
CA LEU A 165 -0.90 0.68 16.91
C LEU A 165 0.62 0.59 17.17
N GLU A 166 1.26 -0.50 16.76
CA GLU A 166 2.71 -0.67 16.94
C GLU A 166 3.49 0.41 16.18
N TYR A 167 3.06 0.73 14.97
CA TYR A 167 3.68 1.79 14.18
C TYR A 167 3.55 3.16 14.84
N ASP A 168 2.35 3.54 15.28
CA ASP A 168 2.10 4.84 15.90
C ASP A 168 2.93 5.02 17.19
N LEU A 169 3.01 3.98 18.01
CA LEU A 169 3.82 3.97 19.23
C LEU A 169 5.32 4.02 18.93
N THR A 170 5.80 3.20 17.97
CA THR A 170 7.23 3.16 17.62
C THR A 170 7.67 4.47 16.98
N ARG A 171 6.82 5.09 16.15
CA ARG A 171 7.06 6.41 15.58
C ARG A 171 7.22 7.47 16.68
N LEU A 172 6.30 7.49 17.65
CA LEU A 172 6.36 8.43 18.78
C LEU A 172 7.67 8.26 19.57
N VAL A 173 8.10 7.02 19.81
CA VAL A 173 9.38 6.74 20.48
C VAL A 173 10.57 7.19 19.62
N ALA A 174 10.55 6.90 18.32
CA ALA A 174 11.63 7.30 17.40
C ALA A 174 11.75 8.83 17.31
N GLU A 175 10.62 9.54 17.31
CA GLU A 175 10.58 11.01 17.28
C GLU A 175 11.20 11.62 18.53
N LEU A 176 10.88 11.10 19.71
CA LEU A 176 11.39 11.59 20.99
C LEU A 176 12.82 11.14 21.30
N GLY A 177 13.25 10.01 20.76
CA GLY A 177 14.59 9.47 20.92
C GLY A 177 15.66 10.14 20.04
N GLN A 178 15.26 11.02 19.09
CA GLN A 178 16.19 11.73 18.20
C GLN A 178 16.02 13.26 18.33
N PRO A 179 16.98 13.99 18.91
CA PRO A 179 16.83 15.42 19.16
C PRO A 179 16.81 16.29 17.90
N LYS A 180 17.26 15.76 16.75
CA LYS A 180 17.19 16.44 15.44
C LYS A 180 16.75 15.46 14.36
N LYS A 181 15.66 15.79 13.67
CA LYS A 181 15.21 15.01 12.51
C LYS A 181 16.27 15.03 11.42
N PRO A 182 16.63 13.88 10.83
CA PRO A 182 17.52 13.86 9.67
C PRO A 182 16.94 14.65 8.50
N VAL A 183 17.80 15.34 7.73
CA VAL A 183 17.36 16.15 6.61
C VAL A 183 17.19 15.32 5.34
N VAL A 184 16.04 15.44 4.68
CA VAL A 184 15.75 14.95 3.34
C VAL A 184 15.65 16.15 2.40
N ALA A 185 16.57 16.25 1.44
CA ALA A 185 16.47 17.27 0.39
C ALA A 185 15.53 16.76 -0.72
N LEU A 186 14.50 17.50 -1.01
CA LEU A 186 13.47 17.16 -1.99
C LEU A 186 13.54 18.10 -3.21
N LEU A 187 13.81 17.54 -4.39
CA LEU A 187 13.58 18.20 -5.65
C LEU A 187 12.20 17.79 -6.16
N ASP A 188 11.25 18.71 -6.14
CA ASP A 188 9.82 18.46 -6.35
C ASP A 188 9.36 18.97 -7.72
N GLY A 189 9.44 18.13 -8.75
CA GLY A 189 8.96 18.45 -10.09
C GLY A 189 7.45 18.30 -10.26
N LEU A 190 6.74 17.60 -9.35
CA LEU A 190 5.29 17.43 -9.41
C LEU A 190 4.50 18.47 -8.58
N GLY A 191 5.18 19.32 -7.78
CA GLY A 191 4.52 20.27 -6.91
C GLY A 191 3.80 19.63 -5.72
N MET A 192 4.33 18.51 -5.23
CA MET A 192 3.77 17.77 -4.08
C MET A 192 3.79 18.57 -2.77
N ALA A 193 4.67 19.57 -2.68
CA ALA A 193 4.74 20.46 -1.52
C ALA A 193 3.46 21.30 -1.35
N GLY A 194 2.59 21.29 -2.35
CA GLY A 194 1.39 22.12 -2.39
C GLY A 194 1.69 23.58 -2.75
N ASN A 195 0.64 24.36 -2.89
CA ASN A 195 0.77 25.78 -3.19
C ASN A 195 -0.30 26.59 -2.42
N PRO A 196 0.11 27.33 -1.37
CA PRO A 196 -0.82 28.13 -0.57
C PRO A 196 -1.59 29.18 -1.39
N MET A 197 -1.01 29.67 -2.49
CA MET A 197 -1.65 30.70 -3.34
C MET A 197 -2.80 30.13 -4.16
N THR A 198 -2.72 28.84 -4.55
CA THR A 198 -3.79 28.15 -5.29
C THR A 198 -4.70 27.33 -4.38
N GLY A 199 -4.39 27.23 -3.08
CA GLY A 199 -5.10 26.38 -2.11
C GLY A 199 -4.79 24.90 -2.25
N GLN A 200 -3.79 24.54 -3.06
CA GLN A 200 -3.36 23.14 -3.21
C GLN A 200 -2.69 22.66 -1.92
N GLN A 201 -3.25 21.64 -1.32
CA GLN A 201 -2.69 21.02 -0.13
C GLN A 201 -1.44 20.18 -0.46
N PRO A 202 -0.48 20.05 0.46
CA PRO A 202 0.62 19.11 0.30
C PRO A 202 0.12 17.67 0.13
N ALA A 203 0.82 16.89 -0.68
CA ALA A 203 0.55 15.46 -0.82
C ALA A 203 0.70 14.75 0.54
N GLN A 204 -0.20 13.80 0.82
CA GLN A 204 -0.20 13.08 2.10
C GLN A 204 1.13 12.35 2.36
N ILE A 205 1.75 11.84 1.30
CA ILE A 205 3.05 11.17 1.38
C ILE A 205 4.17 12.09 1.92
N LEU A 206 4.14 13.39 1.60
CA LEU A 206 5.07 14.37 2.19
C LEU A 206 4.78 14.66 3.65
N ASN A 207 3.49 14.68 4.04
CA ASN A 207 3.14 14.83 5.45
C ASN A 207 3.68 13.64 6.26
N MET A 208 3.52 12.42 5.74
CA MET A 208 4.08 11.20 6.35
C MET A 208 5.61 11.28 6.47
N LEU A 209 6.29 11.77 5.42
CA LEU A 209 7.76 11.92 5.44
C LEU A 209 8.20 12.97 6.49
N LYS A 210 7.49 14.10 6.60
CA LYS A 210 7.74 15.17 7.58
C LYS A 210 7.51 14.72 9.03
N GLU A 211 6.78 13.67 9.27
CA GLU A 211 6.64 13.10 10.62
C GLU A 211 7.99 12.64 11.19
N THR A 212 8.83 12.02 10.35
CA THR A 212 10.12 11.44 10.76
C THR A 212 11.33 12.28 10.35
N TYR A 213 11.24 13.05 9.25
CA TYR A 213 12.36 13.78 8.64
C TYR A 213 12.08 15.27 8.56
N SER A 214 13.17 16.07 8.54
CA SER A 214 13.10 17.48 8.10
C SER A 214 13.16 17.50 6.58
N VAL A 215 12.05 17.77 5.89
CA VAL A 215 12.00 17.81 4.43
C VAL A 215 12.25 19.24 3.96
N GLU A 216 13.37 19.44 3.27
CA GLU A 216 13.76 20.73 2.69
C GLU A 216 13.66 20.66 1.16
N THR A 217 12.75 21.45 0.59
CA THR A 217 12.58 21.53 -0.87
C THR A 217 13.70 22.35 -1.48
N ILE A 218 14.39 21.80 -2.48
CA ILE A 218 15.44 22.47 -3.25
C ILE A 218 14.93 22.84 -4.64
N GLY A 219 15.42 23.97 -5.16
CA GLY A 219 15.07 24.42 -6.51
C GLY A 219 15.86 23.72 -7.61
N GLY A 220 15.50 24.02 -8.87
CA GLY A 220 16.19 23.51 -10.05
C GLY A 220 17.54 24.20 -10.35
N ASP A 221 17.96 25.17 -9.53
CA ASP A 221 19.19 25.94 -9.70
C ASP A 221 19.89 26.15 -8.34
N VAL A 222 20.65 25.13 -7.89
CA VAL A 222 21.37 25.12 -6.61
C VAL A 222 22.80 24.65 -6.76
N ASP A 223 23.73 25.22 -5.99
CA ASP A 223 25.14 24.84 -5.92
C ASP A 223 25.46 23.94 -4.73
N LYS A 224 24.57 23.87 -3.74
CA LYS A 224 24.80 23.14 -2.50
C LYS A 224 23.49 22.53 -1.99
N LEU A 225 23.58 21.31 -1.46
CA LEU A 225 22.49 20.68 -0.72
C LEU A 225 22.36 21.28 0.69
N PRO A 226 21.18 21.22 1.31
CA PRO A 226 20.98 21.63 2.70
C PRO A 226 21.94 20.93 3.65
N ASP A 227 22.37 21.64 4.69
CA ASP A 227 23.29 21.08 5.68
C ASP A 227 22.63 19.94 6.46
N GLY A 228 23.34 18.83 6.63
CA GLY A 228 22.81 17.65 7.31
C GLY A 228 21.93 16.74 6.44
N THR A 229 21.89 16.99 5.12
CA THR A 229 21.19 16.10 4.17
C THR A 229 21.68 14.65 4.34
N ARG A 230 20.73 13.73 4.51
CA ARG A 230 20.96 12.29 4.56
C ARG A 230 20.53 11.59 3.29
N VAL A 231 19.43 12.03 2.72
CA VAL A 231 18.87 11.48 1.47
C VAL A 231 18.45 12.62 0.57
N VAL A 232 18.73 12.50 -0.71
CA VAL A 232 18.17 13.36 -1.76
C VAL A 232 17.07 12.59 -2.47
N VAL A 233 15.88 13.16 -2.51
CA VAL A 233 14.74 12.63 -3.26
C VAL A 233 14.50 13.55 -4.46
N VAL A 234 14.66 12.99 -5.65
CA VAL A 234 14.49 13.70 -6.93
C VAL A 234 13.19 13.18 -7.56
N VAL A 235 12.18 14.02 -7.67
CA VAL A 235 10.88 13.65 -8.24
C VAL A 235 10.68 14.43 -9.53
N GLN A 236 10.46 13.70 -10.62
CA GLN A 236 10.20 14.24 -11.96
C GLN A 236 11.17 15.37 -12.32
N PRO A 237 12.49 15.10 -12.41
CA PRO A 237 13.47 16.13 -12.70
C PRO A 237 13.26 16.69 -14.10
N GLN A 238 13.07 18.01 -14.17
CA GLN A 238 12.90 18.76 -15.41
C GLN A 238 13.61 20.11 -15.31
N LYS A 239 14.21 20.55 -16.42
CA LYS A 239 14.80 21.88 -16.56
C LYS A 239 15.79 22.24 -15.44
N LEU A 240 16.57 21.24 -14.97
CA LEU A 240 17.61 21.48 -13.97
C LEU A 240 18.80 22.18 -14.60
N SER A 241 19.36 23.17 -13.86
CA SER A 241 20.60 23.79 -14.28
C SER A 241 21.79 22.82 -14.24
N ASP A 242 22.82 23.07 -15.04
CA ASP A 242 24.06 22.28 -14.97
C ASP A 242 24.71 22.35 -13.57
N ARG A 243 24.49 23.42 -12.80
CA ARG A 243 24.95 23.54 -11.41
C ARG A 243 24.26 22.52 -10.52
N THR A 244 22.94 22.42 -10.62
CA THR A 244 22.16 21.43 -9.85
C THR A 244 22.50 20.02 -10.25
N LEU A 245 22.59 19.73 -11.55
CA LEU A 245 23.01 18.41 -12.05
C LEU A 245 24.42 18.05 -11.55
N TYR A 246 25.35 19.00 -11.54
CA TYR A 246 26.70 18.80 -11.01
C TYR A 246 26.69 18.54 -9.50
N THR A 247 25.90 19.31 -8.75
CA THR A 247 25.75 19.11 -7.30
C THR A 247 25.20 17.71 -6.97
N LEU A 248 24.19 17.26 -7.70
CA LEU A 248 23.62 15.90 -7.57
C LEU A 248 24.63 14.82 -8.01
N ASP A 249 25.36 15.04 -9.11
CA ASP A 249 26.39 14.13 -9.61
C ASP A 249 27.46 13.90 -8.54
N GLN A 250 28.05 14.98 -8.02
CA GLN A 250 29.10 14.90 -7.00
C GLN A 250 28.62 14.31 -5.67
N TRP A 251 27.36 14.59 -5.30
CA TRP A 251 26.70 13.97 -4.14
C TRP A 251 26.60 12.45 -4.30
N VAL A 252 26.12 11.98 -5.46
CA VAL A 252 26.00 10.54 -5.78
C VAL A 252 27.36 9.86 -5.84
N LEU A 253 28.32 10.47 -6.52
CA LEU A 253 29.70 9.93 -6.63
C LEU A 253 30.41 9.88 -5.28
N GLY A 254 30.07 10.79 -4.35
CA GLY A 254 30.53 10.77 -2.98
C GLY A 254 29.87 9.69 -2.09
N GLY A 255 28.96 8.88 -2.65
CA GLY A 255 28.21 7.85 -1.91
C GLY A 255 26.93 8.35 -1.26
N GLY A 256 26.49 9.56 -1.61
CA GLY A 256 25.26 10.16 -1.11
C GLY A 256 24.00 9.37 -1.52
N ALA A 257 23.12 9.15 -0.56
CA ALA A 257 21.87 8.44 -0.78
C ALA A 257 20.92 9.25 -1.67
N THR A 258 20.46 8.64 -2.77
CA THR A 258 19.63 9.34 -3.77
C THR A 258 18.52 8.44 -4.30
N LEU A 259 17.26 8.91 -4.19
CA LEU A 259 16.07 8.25 -4.71
C LEU A 259 15.52 9.10 -5.85
N VAL A 260 15.45 8.51 -7.05
CA VAL A 260 15.01 9.21 -8.26
C VAL A 260 13.70 8.60 -8.77
N PHE A 261 12.67 9.41 -8.86
CA PHE A 261 11.41 9.10 -9.52
C PHE A 261 11.41 9.77 -10.89
N ALA A 262 11.59 8.97 -11.92
CA ALA A 262 11.56 9.38 -13.32
C ALA A 262 10.27 8.91 -13.96
N ASP A 263 9.74 9.66 -14.93
CA ASP A 263 8.47 9.34 -15.55
C ASP A 263 8.54 9.62 -17.07
N PRO A 264 8.11 8.71 -17.92
CA PRO A 264 8.00 9.00 -19.35
C PRO A 264 6.85 9.95 -19.65
N PHE A 265 5.82 10.00 -18.77
CA PHE A 265 4.69 10.89 -18.92
C PHE A 265 3.97 11.09 -17.57
N ALA A 266 4.32 12.15 -16.84
CA ALA A 266 3.69 12.46 -15.56
C ALA A 266 2.26 13.01 -15.76
N GLU A 267 1.25 12.15 -15.54
CA GLU A 267 -0.17 12.49 -15.68
C GLU A 267 -0.67 13.50 -14.64
N THR A 268 0.01 13.59 -13.50
CA THR A 268 -0.34 14.51 -12.40
C THR A 268 0.33 15.87 -12.51
N GLU A 269 1.31 16.02 -13.41
CA GLU A 269 1.94 17.31 -13.65
C GLU A 269 0.92 18.32 -14.17
N ALA A 270 0.81 19.45 -13.46
CA ALA A 270 -0.16 20.48 -13.79
C ALA A 270 0.17 21.15 -15.13
N GLY A 271 -0.72 21.00 -16.10
CA GLY A 271 -0.69 21.74 -17.35
C GLY A 271 -1.19 23.18 -17.21
N PRO A 272 -1.16 23.96 -18.30
CA PRO A 272 -1.56 25.36 -18.32
C PRO A 272 -3.06 25.57 -18.01
N GLN A 273 -3.86 24.52 -18.06
CA GLN A 273 -5.30 24.54 -17.77
C GLN A 273 -5.68 23.34 -16.90
N PRO A 274 -6.65 23.49 -15.98
CA PRO A 274 -7.13 22.37 -15.17
C PRO A 274 -7.60 21.19 -16.04
N GLY A 275 -7.05 19.99 -15.78
CA GLY A 275 -7.39 18.76 -16.49
C GLY A 275 -6.70 18.56 -17.85
N VAL A 276 -5.79 19.45 -18.23
CA VAL A 276 -4.94 19.31 -19.42
C VAL A 276 -3.51 19.03 -18.91
N PRO A 277 -2.88 17.89 -19.27
CA PRO A 277 -1.49 17.64 -18.91
C PRO A 277 -0.53 18.68 -19.52
N ALA A 278 0.63 18.85 -18.92
CA ALA A 278 1.69 19.70 -19.47
C ALA A 278 2.17 19.15 -20.84
N GLU A 279 2.59 20.03 -21.76
CA GLU A 279 3.05 19.61 -23.10
C GLU A 279 4.34 18.78 -23.07
N ASN A 280 5.22 18.99 -22.08
CA ASN A 280 6.48 18.27 -21.88
C ASN A 280 6.54 17.77 -20.43
N ASN A 281 5.82 16.73 -20.14
CA ASN A 281 5.74 16.10 -18.81
C ASN A 281 6.58 14.82 -18.69
N ALA A 282 7.55 14.62 -19.57
CA ALA A 282 8.56 13.58 -19.43
C ALA A 282 9.75 14.06 -18.59
N THR A 283 10.37 13.15 -17.88
CA THR A 283 11.63 13.39 -17.17
C THR A 283 12.74 13.86 -18.12
N ASP A 284 13.48 14.90 -17.71
CA ASP A 284 14.72 15.38 -18.36
C ASP A 284 15.91 15.14 -17.42
N PHE A 285 16.41 13.90 -17.42
CA PHE A 285 17.54 13.49 -16.60
C PHE A 285 18.53 12.58 -17.36
N GLN A 286 18.45 12.60 -18.69
CA GLN A 286 19.19 11.69 -19.55
C GLN A 286 20.69 11.82 -19.39
N LYS A 287 21.21 13.04 -19.21
CA LYS A 287 22.66 13.30 -18.99
C LYS A 287 23.20 12.50 -17.80
N MET A 288 22.42 12.38 -16.73
CA MET A 288 22.80 11.61 -15.54
C MET A 288 22.66 10.11 -15.80
N PHE A 289 21.57 9.68 -16.42
CA PHE A 289 21.34 8.27 -16.75
C PHE A 289 22.44 7.71 -17.67
N ASP A 290 22.81 8.45 -18.71
CA ASP A 290 23.88 8.05 -19.64
C ASP A 290 25.22 7.88 -18.91
N ALA A 291 25.56 8.82 -18.02
CA ALA A 291 26.80 8.75 -17.23
C ALA A 291 26.79 7.58 -16.25
N TRP A 292 25.63 7.25 -15.70
CA TRP A 292 25.47 6.12 -14.78
C TRP A 292 25.31 4.77 -15.49
N GLY A 293 25.23 4.75 -16.82
CA GLY A 293 25.05 3.53 -17.62
C GLY A 293 23.64 2.95 -17.48
N VAL A 294 22.63 3.81 -17.35
CA VAL A 294 21.22 3.48 -17.23
C VAL A 294 20.49 3.89 -18.50
N GLY A 295 19.70 2.99 -19.07
CA GLY A 295 18.76 3.29 -20.13
C GLY A 295 17.36 3.54 -19.57
N PHE A 296 16.78 4.67 -19.93
CA PHE A 296 15.39 5.02 -19.66
C PHE A 296 14.81 5.74 -20.88
N ASP A 297 13.86 5.10 -21.57
CA ASP A 297 13.27 5.68 -22.78
C ASP A 297 11.98 6.42 -22.45
N VAL A 298 12.04 7.75 -22.39
CA VAL A 298 10.88 8.62 -22.11
C VAL A 298 9.77 8.55 -23.18
N LYS A 299 9.98 7.86 -24.30
CA LYS A 299 8.95 7.67 -25.32
C LYS A 299 8.16 6.38 -25.12
N LYS A 300 8.57 5.53 -24.21
CA LYS A 300 7.97 4.22 -23.96
C LYS A 300 7.49 4.13 -22.51
N ALA A 301 6.27 3.64 -22.35
CA ALA A 301 5.68 3.30 -21.06
C ALA A 301 5.44 1.80 -20.97
N VAL A 302 5.36 1.27 -19.76
CA VAL A 302 5.00 -0.11 -19.50
C VAL A 302 3.50 -0.29 -19.63
N GLY A 303 3.09 -1.32 -20.38
CA GLY A 303 1.72 -1.82 -20.41
C GLY A 303 1.70 -3.23 -19.83
N ASP A 304 0.83 -3.46 -18.86
CA ASP A 304 0.73 -4.73 -18.16
C ASP A 304 -0.67 -5.34 -18.30
N PRO A 305 -0.85 -6.36 -19.14
CA PRO A 305 -2.16 -6.99 -19.32
C PRO A 305 -2.62 -7.77 -18.08
N ASP A 306 -1.68 -8.35 -17.31
CA ASP A 306 -2.01 -9.23 -16.20
C ASP A 306 -2.40 -8.47 -14.93
N TRP A 307 -1.72 -7.35 -14.68
CA TRP A 307 -1.89 -6.57 -13.45
C TRP A 307 -2.59 -5.24 -13.69
N ALA A 308 -3.23 -5.09 -14.87
CA ALA A 308 -3.96 -3.88 -15.25
C ALA A 308 -5.07 -3.53 -14.25
N ILE A 309 -5.15 -2.27 -13.87
CA ILE A 309 -6.24 -1.74 -13.06
C ILE A 309 -7.46 -1.52 -13.96
N ARG A 310 -8.63 -1.95 -13.49
CA ARG A 310 -9.90 -1.72 -14.21
C ARG A 310 -10.40 -0.30 -13.91
N THR A 311 -10.74 0.42 -14.96
CA THR A 311 -11.27 1.79 -14.87
C THR A 311 -12.57 1.92 -15.61
N VAL A 312 -13.44 2.80 -15.13
CA VAL A 312 -14.70 3.13 -15.84
C VAL A 312 -14.40 4.20 -16.89
N ARG A 313 -14.58 3.86 -18.15
CA ARG A 313 -14.38 4.77 -19.30
C ARG A 313 -15.66 4.96 -20.08
N ASN A 314 -15.81 6.13 -20.71
CA ASN A 314 -16.90 6.38 -21.64
C ASN A 314 -16.45 5.96 -23.04
N ILE A 315 -16.96 4.82 -23.52
CA ILE A 315 -16.63 4.28 -24.83
C ILE A 315 -17.87 4.30 -25.70
N GLY A 316 -17.83 5.10 -26.76
CA GLY A 316 -18.98 5.24 -27.67
C GLY A 316 -20.25 5.74 -26.97
N GLY A 317 -20.14 6.65 -26.00
CA GLY A 317 -21.27 7.21 -25.25
C GLY A 317 -21.82 6.31 -24.14
N ARG A 318 -21.16 5.19 -23.82
CA ARG A 318 -21.55 4.27 -22.74
C ARG A 318 -20.42 4.11 -21.73
N GLN A 319 -20.77 4.12 -20.44
CA GLN A 319 -19.80 3.77 -19.40
C GLN A 319 -19.53 2.27 -19.44
N ALA A 320 -18.26 1.89 -19.58
CA ALA A 320 -17.78 0.53 -19.53
C ALA A 320 -16.59 0.44 -18.59
N GLU A 321 -16.56 -0.61 -17.79
CA GLU A 321 -15.39 -0.97 -16.99
C GLU A 321 -14.43 -1.76 -17.90
N VAL A 322 -13.20 -1.23 -18.05
CA VAL A 322 -12.19 -1.78 -18.95
C VAL A 322 -10.83 -1.84 -18.26
N ALA A 323 -10.02 -2.81 -18.63
CA ALA A 323 -8.63 -2.88 -18.20
C ALA A 323 -7.85 -1.69 -18.79
N ASN A 324 -7.12 -0.98 -17.92
CA ASN A 324 -6.26 0.14 -18.32
C ASN A 324 -4.80 -0.30 -18.22
N TYR A 325 -4.26 -0.88 -19.28
CA TYR A 325 -2.96 -1.55 -19.28
C TYR A 325 -1.78 -0.69 -18.83
N PRO A 326 -1.71 0.64 -19.09
CA PRO A 326 -0.68 1.51 -18.51
C PRO A 326 -0.78 1.73 -17.00
N TRP A 327 -1.95 1.42 -16.40
CA TRP A 327 -2.20 1.51 -14.97
C TRP A 327 -2.26 0.11 -14.39
N PHE A 328 -1.29 -0.26 -13.57
CA PHE A 328 -1.20 -1.61 -13.02
C PHE A 328 -0.76 -1.62 -11.57
N ALA A 329 -1.13 -2.66 -10.85
CA ALA A 329 -0.77 -2.85 -9.46
C ALA A 329 0.24 -3.99 -9.33
N ILE A 330 1.48 -3.65 -8.98
CA ILE A 330 2.53 -4.64 -8.68
C ILE A 330 2.16 -5.36 -7.39
N HIS A 331 2.22 -6.68 -7.40
CA HIS A 331 1.96 -7.54 -6.24
C HIS A 331 2.75 -8.84 -6.33
N ASP A 332 2.65 -9.70 -5.31
CA ASP A 332 3.24 -11.03 -5.23
C ASP A 332 4.73 -11.09 -5.64
N ASP A 333 5.04 -11.71 -6.77
CA ASP A 333 6.38 -11.92 -7.32
C ASP A 333 6.93 -10.70 -8.09
N GLY A 334 6.17 -9.60 -8.14
CA GLY A 334 6.63 -8.33 -8.67
C GLY A 334 7.63 -7.61 -7.77
N PHE A 335 7.82 -8.05 -6.53
CA PHE A 335 8.74 -7.47 -5.56
C PHE A 335 9.97 -8.33 -5.31
N ASP A 336 11.15 -7.69 -5.18
CA ASP A 336 12.30 -8.36 -4.57
C ASP A 336 12.05 -8.52 -3.06
N ARG A 337 11.73 -9.73 -2.63
CA ARG A 337 11.49 -10.06 -1.22
C ARG A 337 12.76 -10.10 -0.38
N GLY A 338 13.95 -10.03 -1.00
CA GLY A 338 15.23 -9.96 -0.33
C GLY A 338 15.69 -8.55 0.02
N ASP A 339 15.06 -7.50 -0.53
CA ASP A 339 15.38 -6.11 -0.22
C ASP A 339 14.45 -5.54 0.84
N ALA A 340 15.00 -4.82 1.83
CA ALA A 340 14.24 -4.26 2.94
C ALA A 340 13.16 -3.26 2.50
N VAL A 341 13.37 -2.57 1.37
CA VAL A 341 12.40 -1.59 0.83
C VAL A 341 11.11 -2.27 0.39
N THR A 342 11.23 -3.45 -0.25
CA THR A 342 10.11 -4.11 -0.94
C THR A 342 9.66 -5.41 -0.30
N SER A 343 10.42 -5.97 0.66
CA SER A 343 10.19 -7.29 1.25
C SER A 343 8.79 -7.49 1.84
N LYS A 344 8.19 -6.44 2.37
CA LYS A 344 6.89 -6.48 3.08
C LYS A 344 5.76 -5.77 2.33
N LEU A 345 6.01 -5.21 1.15
CA LEU A 345 4.96 -4.53 0.38
C LEU A 345 3.98 -5.56 -0.19
N ASN A 346 2.71 -5.24 -0.15
CA ASN A 346 1.64 -6.09 -0.69
C ASN A 346 1.22 -5.64 -2.08
N ALA A 347 1.11 -4.31 -2.29
CA ALA A 347 0.78 -3.75 -3.59
C ALA A 347 1.38 -2.36 -3.77
N VAL A 348 1.84 -2.05 -4.98
CA VAL A 348 2.23 -0.71 -5.42
C VAL A 348 1.55 -0.42 -6.74
N VAL A 349 0.83 0.69 -6.81
CA VAL A 349 0.15 1.13 -8.03
C VAL A 349 1.10 2.00 -8.85
N MET A 350 1.20 1.68 -10.13
CA MET A 350 1.95 2.40 -11.14
C MET A 350 1.03 2.95 -12.22
N THR A 351 1.35 4.14 -12.71
CA THR A 351 0.58 4.81 -13.76
C THR A 351 1.53 5.35 -14.83
N THR A 352 1.42 4.84 -16.05
CA THR A 352 2.27 5.22 -17.20
C THR A 352 3.78 5.07 -16.94
N ALA A 353 4.15 4.09 -16.12
CA ALA A 353 5.53 3.88 -15.68
C ALA A 353 6.49 3.58 -16.83
N GLY A 354 7.72 4.08 -16.76
CA GLY A 354 8.83 3.67 -17.63
C GLY A 354 9.60 2.48 -17.08
N ALA A 355 10.45 1.88 -17.92
CA ALA A 355 11.30 0.77 -17.54
C ALA A 355 12.78 1.12 -17.67
N PHE A 356 13.58 0.59 -16.74
CA PHE A 356 15.02 0.74 -16.72
C PHE A 356 15.74 -0.44 -17.36
N THR A 357 16.86 -0.15 -18.03
CA THR A 357 17.78 -1.15 -18.58
C THR A 357 19.22 -0.76 -18.23
N ALA A 358 20.10 -1.74 -18.05
CA ALA A 358 21.52 -1.47 -17.90
C ALA A 358 22.15 -1.31 -19.29
N THR A 359 22.82 -0.18 -19.53
CA THR A 359 23.53 0.13 -20.79
C THR A 359 25.04 0.19 -20.59
N GLY A 360 25.51 0.42 -19.36
CA GLY A 360 26.91 0.47 -18.98
C GLY A 360 27.50 -0.92 -18.74
N LYS A 361 28.82 -1.07 -18.96
CA LYS A 361 29.54 -2.32 -18.65
C LYS A 361 29.88 -2.45 -17.17
N ASP A 362 30.02 -1.32 -16.48
CA ASP A 362 30.49 -1.25 -15.10
C ASP A 362 29.31 -1.06 -14.11
N THR A 363 28.08 -0.89 -14.64
CA THR A 363 26.87 -0.65 -13.87
C THR A 363 25.90 -1.83 -14.05
N THR A 364 25.32 -2.27 -12.97
CA THR A 364 24.23 -3.25 -12.96
C THR A 364 23.01 -2.69 -12.27
N LEU A 365 21.84 -3.15 -12.68
CA LEU A 365 20.57 -2.86 -12.03
C LEU A 365 20.14 -4.07 -11.21
N LYS A 366 20.06 -3.90 -9.90
CA LYS A 366 19.38 -4.87 -9.04
C LYS A 366 17.90 -4.49 -8.99
N PRO A 367 17.02 -5.25 -9.63
CA PRO A 367 15.60 -4.92 -9.66
C PRO A 367 14.98 -4.99 -8.26
N LEU A 368 14.14 -4.03 -7.93
CA LEU A 368 13.31 -3.96 -6.73
C LEU A 368 11.86 -4.26 -7.03
N MET A 369 11.39 -3.77 -8.19
CA MET A 369 10.03 -3.98 -8.68
C MET A 369 10.04 -4.31 -10.17
N TYR A 370 9.21 -5.28 -10.53
CA TYR A 370 8.97 -5.72 -11.92
C TYR A 370 7.50 -5.56 -12.27
N ALA A 371 7.21 -5.32 -13.52
CA ALA A 371 5.90 -5.60 -14.09
C ALA A 371 5.68 -7.12 -14.24
N SER A 372 4.49 -7.55 -14.67
CA SER A 372 4.18 -8.97 -14.87
C SER A 372 5.01 -9.62 -15.99
N ALA A 373 4.92 -10.94 -16.11
CA ALA A 373 5.60 -11.68 -17.17
C ALA A 373 5.03 -11.37 -18.58
N ASP A 374 3.78 -10.95 -18.65
CA ASP A 374 3.10 -10.61 -19.92
C ASP A 374 3.18 -9.12 -20.25
N ALA A 375 3.78 -8.31 -19.37
CA ALA A 375 4.01 -6.90 -19.61
C ALA A 375 5.01 -6.64 -20.76
N GLY A 376 4.91 -5.46 -21.34
CA GLY A 376 5.78 -4.99 -22.41
C GLY A 376 5.79 -3.47 -22.45
N LEU A 377 6.34 -2.91 -23.53
CA LEU A 377 6.43 -1.47 -23.72
C LEU A 377 5.45 -1.01 -24.81
N LEU A 378 4.92 0.18 -24.62
CA LEU A 378 4.02 0.86 -25.57
C LEU A 378 4.35 2.36 -25.65
N PRO A 379 3.93 3.10 -26.69
CA PRO A 379 4.22 4.52 -26.80
C PRO A 379 3.60 5.31 -25.63
N ALA A 380 4.43 6.07 -24.90
CA ALA A 380 4.02 6.79 -23.69
C ALA A 380 2.87 7.79 -23.94
N GLY A 381 2.93 8.56 -25.04
CA GLY A 381 1.87 9.51 -25.37
C GLY A 381 0.51 8.87 -25.69
N GLU A 382 0.50 7.60 -26.14
CA GLU A 382 -0.76 6.85 -26.34
C GLU A 382 -1.23 6.24 -25.01
N ALA A 383 -0.31 5.78 -24.17
CA ALA A 383 -0.58 5.26 -22.83
C ALA A 383 -1.33 6.28 -21.97
N ALA A 384 -0.86 7.51 -21.99
CA ALA A 384 -1.39 8.61 -21.19
C ALA A 384 -2.63 9.29 -21.79
N ASN A 385 -3.10 8.87 -22.96
CA ASN A 385 -4.25 9.51 -23.62
C ASN A 385 -5.56 9.28 -22.83
N PRO A 386 -6.12 10.30 -22.16
CA PRO A 386 -7.31 10.14 -21.33
C PRO A 386 -8.58 9.88 -22.16
N TYR A 387 -8.56 10.17 -23.45
CA TYR A 387 -9.69 9.99 -24.39
C TYR A 387 -9.57 8.72 -25.22
N GLY A 388 -8.44 8.03 -25.15
CA GLY A 388 -8.20 6.78 -25.87
C GLY A 388 -9.02 5.61 -25.31
N ASP A 389 -9.28 4.62 -26.16
CA ASP A 389 -9.79 3.33 -25.70
C ASP A 389 -8.62 2.47 -25.19
N PRO A 390 -8.52 2.19 -23.88
CA PRO A 390 -7.42 1.41 -23.35
C PRO A 390 -7.30 0.02 -23.97
N ARG A 391 -8.40 -0.57 -24.43
CA ARG A 391 -8.40 -1.90 -25.06
C ARG A 391 -7.60 -1.94 -26.36
N ALA A 392 -7.54 -0.82 -27.09
CA ALA A 392 -6.73 -0.72 -28.31
C ALA A 392 -5.22 -0.78 -28.03
N LEU A 393 -4.80 -0.49 -26.79
CA LEU A 393 -3.39 -0.53 -26.41
C LEU A 393 -2.84 -1.96 -26.29
N LEU A 394 -3.71 -2.96 -26.05
CA LEU A 394 -3.27 -4.35 -25.90
C LEU A 394 -2.47 -4.83 -27.11
N SER A 395 -2.90 -4.51 -28.32
CA SER A 395 -2.21 -4.88 -29.55
C SER A 395 -0.92 -4.10 -29.83
N LYS A 396 -0.65 -3.04 -29.06
CA LYS A 396 0.53 -2.18 -29.18
C LYS A 396 1.60 -2.49 -28.14
N ILE A 397 1.33 -3.39 -27.22
CA ILE A 397 2.30 -3.81 -26.21
C ILE A 397 3.36 -4.67 -26.89
N GLU A 398 4.58 -4.16 -26.94
CA GLU A 398 5.77 -4.84 -27.49
C GLU A 398 6.50 -5.56 -26.35
N LYS A 399 6.54 -6.90 -26.38
CA LYS A 399 7.27 -7.68 -25.36
C LYS A 399 8.77 -7.46 -25.45
N THR A 400 9.42 -7.26 -24.32
CA THR A 400 10.86 -6.93 -24.21
C THR A 400 11.77 -8.15 -24.05
N GLY A 401 11.22 -9.38 -24.12
CA GLY A 401 11.98 -10.61 -23.90
C GLY A 401 12.30 -10.93 -22.44
N GLY A 402 11.83 -10.10 -21.51
CA GLY A 402 11.92 -10.24 -20.05
C GLY A 402 10.92 -9.34 -19.37
N ARG A 403 10.77 -9.46 -18.06
CA ARG A 403 9.89 -8.60 -17.27
C ARG A 403 10.46 -7.17 -17.24
N PRO A 404 9.70 -6.12 -17.59
CA PRO A 404 10.12 -4.74 -17.45
C PRO A 404 10.47 -4.40 -16.00
N VAL A 405 11.64 -3.80 -15.78
CA VAL A 405 12.09 -3.37 -14.44
C VAL A 405 11.62 -1.93 -14.23
N VAL A 406 10.69 -1.72 -13.32
CA VAL A 406 10.10 -0.39 -13.05
C VAL A 406 10.73 0.29 -11.83
N ALA A 407 11.42 -0.45 -10.97
CA ALA A 407 12.28 0.12 -9.94
C ALA A 407 13.52 -0.74 -9.74
N ALA A 408 14.67 -0.10 -9.53
CA ALA A 408 15.93 -0.78 -9.36
C ALA A 408 16.89 0.01 -8.46
N ARG A 409 17.80 -0.74 -7.82
CA ARG A 409 18.99 -0.20 -7.15
C ARG A 409 20.16 -0.24 -8.10
N LEU A 410 20.94 0.84 -8.16
CA LEU A 410 22.18 0.85 -8.91
C LEU A 410 23.28 0.15 -8.13
N GLU A 411 24.02 -0.71 -8.82
CA GLU A 411 25.22 -1.37 -8.31
C GLU A 411 26.38 -1.20 -9.31
N GLY A 412 27.61 -1.31 -8.81
CA GLY A 412 28.82 -1.15 -9.63
C GLY A 412 29.47 0.21 -9.47
N LYS A 413 30.12 0.71 -10.52
CA LYS A 413 30.82 1.99 -10.53
C LYS A 413 30.13 2.98 -11.45
N LEU A 414 29.79 4.16 -10.91
CA LEU A 414 29.22 5.26 -11.67
C LEU A 414 30.30 6.22 -12.13
N LYS A 415 30.13 6.80 -13.31
CA LYS A 415 31.00 7.87 -13.87
C LYS A 415 30.29 9.20 -13.75
N THR A 416 31.08 10.28 -13.70
CA THR A 416 30.54 11.63 -13.67
C THR A 416 29.84 11.99 -14.98
N ALA A 417 28.72 12.72 -14.87
CA ALA A 417 28.06 13.38 -15.99
C ALA A 417 28.82 14.62 -16.49
N PHE A 418 29.93 15.00 -15.80
CA PHE A 418 30.74 16.18 -16.09
C PHE A 418 32.22 15.82 -16.27
N PRO A 419 32.61 15.09 -17.34
CA PRO A 419 33.95 14.65 -17.57
C PRO A 419 34.96 15.82 -17.74
N ASP A 420 34.47 16.97 -18.22
CA ASP A 420 35.26 18.18 -18.41
C ASP A 420 35.42 18.99 -17.11
N GLY A 421 34.84 18.53 -16.03
CA GLY A 421 34.89 19.14 -14.70
C GLY A 421 33.69 20.03 -14.37
N LYS A 422 33.86 20.83 -13.35
CA LYS A 422 32.83 21.71 -12.77
C LYS A 422 32.33 22.74 -13.78
N PRO A 423 31.00 22.99 -13.90
CA PRO A 423 30.44 24.09 -14.70
C PRO A 423 31.02 25.44 -14.30
N LYS A 424 31.21 26.36 -15.27
CA LYS A 424 31.89 27.64 -15.05
C LYS A 424 31.21 28.54 -14.04
N ASP A 425 29.90 28.45 -13.94
CA ASP A 425 29.01 29.23 -13.10
C ASP A 425 28.67 28.55 -11.77
N SER A 426 29.21 27.33 -11.51
CA SER A 426 28.99 26.64 -10.25
C SER A 426 29.96 27.13 -9.17
N ALA A 427 29.42 27.42 -7.98
CA ALA A 427 30.16 27.77 -6.77
C ALA A 427 30.50 26.54 -5.89
N ALA A 428 30.15 25.32 -6.32
CA ALA A 428 30.41 24.10 -5.55
C ALA A 428 31.88 23.96 -5.13
N ASP A 429 32.12 23.59 -3.88
CA ASP A 429 33.44 23.41 -3.31
C ASP A 429 33.97 21.98 -3.49
N GLY A 430 35.27 21.81 -3.45
CA GLY A 430 35.94 20.51 -3.42
C GLY A 430 36.56 20.07 -4.75
N THR A 431 37.31 18.97 -4.71
CA THR A 431 37.92 18.35 -5.90
C THR A 431 36.89 17.48 -6.62
N PRO A 432 36.63 17.73 -7.92
CA PRO A 432 35.66 16.96 -8.68
C PRO A 432 35.93 15.46 -8.68
N LEU A 433 34.95 14.67 -8.32
CA LEU A 433 34.99 13.21 -8.47
C LEU A 433 34.69 12.85 -9.92
N LYS A 434 35.48 11.94 -10.51
CA LYS A 434 35.28 11.43 -11.87
C LYS A 434 34.53 10.12 -11.91
N GLU A 435 34.60 9.38 -10.82
CA GLU A 435 33.88 8.11 -10.62
C GLU A 435 33.46 7.96 -9.15
N SER A 436 32.51 7.06 -8.88
CA SER A 436 32.02 6.82 -7.52
C SER A 436 33.14 6.34 -6.59
N ALA A 437 33.29 7.00 -5.45
CA ALA A 437 34.29 6.69 -4.42
C ALA A 437 33.97 5.39 -3.66
N SER A 438 32.70 5.01 -3.60
CA SER A 438 32.19 3.80 -2.95
C SER A 438 31.06 3.18 -3.79
N ALA A 439 30.48 2.07 -3.34
CA ALA A 439 29.25 1.53 -3.95
C ALA A 439 28.16 2.60 -3.95
N PRO A 440 27.48 2.82 -5.08
CA PRO A 440 26.44 3.85 -5.17
C PRO A 440 25.25 3.49 -4.28
N ASN A 441 24.69 4.50 -3.64
CA ASN A 441 23.46 4.37 -2.86
C ASN A 441 22.30 5.07 -3.61
N VAL A 442 21.93 4.51 -4.76
CA VAL A 442 20.91 5.09 -5.66
C VAL A 442 19.81 4.09 -5.92
N VAL A 443 18.57 4.54 -5.76
CA VAL A 443 17.36 3.82 -6.15
C VAL A 443 16.66 4.61 -7.24
N LEU A 444 16.28 3.95 -8.31
CA LEU A 444 15.54 4.49 -9.45
C LEU A 444 14.13 3.91 -9.48
N VAL A 445 13.16 4.74 -9.76
CA VAL A 445 11.74 4.39 -9.90
C VAL A 445 11.21 5.02 -11.17
N GLY A 446 10.55 4.24 -12.02
CA GLY A 446 10.11 4.65 -13.35
C GLY A 446 8.73 5.31 -13.40
N ASP A 447 8.21 5.75 -12.28
CA ASP A 447 6.91 6.40 -12.15
C ASP A 447 6.96 7.46 -11.03
N ALA A 448 6.78 8.71 -11.39
CA ALA A 448 6.70 9.80 -10.42
C ALA A 448 5.26 9.95 -9.90
N ASP A 449 4.27 9.65 -10.73
CA ASP A 449 2.85 9.72 -10.41
C ASP A 449 2.42 8.75 -9.30
N MET A 450 3.20 7.69 -9.07
CA MET A 450 2.96 6.77 -7.97
C MET A 450 2.93 7.45 -6.59
N LEU A 451 3.53 8.64 -6.48
CA LEU A 451 3.56 9.45 -5.25
C LEU A 451 2.28 10.28 -5.06
N SER A 452 1.44 10.40 -6.09
CA SER A 452 0.18 11.13 -6.01
C SER A 452 -0.85 10.41 -5.15
N ASP A 453 -1.52 11.13 -4.25
CA ASP A 453 -2.53 10.59 -3.33
C ASP A 453 -3.61 9.74 -4.03
N ARG A 454 -4.02 10.13 -5.24
CA ARG A 454 -5.05 9.41 -6.02
C ARG A 454 -4.69 7.96 -6.35
N ASN A 455 -3.40 7.63 -6.41
CA ASN A 455 -2.90 6.33 -6.85
C ASN A 455 -2.75 5.32 -5.70
N TRP A 456 -2.93 5.75 -4.43
CA TRP A 456 -2.76 4.86 -3.29
C TRP A 456 -3.66 5.17 -2.09
N LEU A 457 -4.38 6.32 -2.11
CA LEU A 457 -5.29 6.71 -1.03
C LEU A 457 -6.72 6.83 -1.54
N GLN A 458 -7.65 6.30 -0.78
CA GLN A 458 -9.08 6.54 -0.92
C GLN A 458 -9.52 7.49 0.19
N LYS A 459 -10.06 8.65 -0.19
CA LYS A 459 -10.60 9.62 0.74
C LYS A 459 -12.10 9.35 0.94
N GLN A 460 -12.51 9.18 2.19
CA GLN A 460 -13.91 8.95 2.57
C GLN A 460 -14.33 10.02 3.57
N ASN A 461 -15.55 10.53 3.41
CA ASN A 461 -16.13 11.44 4.39
C ASN A 461 -16.88 10.62 5.45
N VAL A 462 -16.30 10.50 6.63
CA VAL A 462 -16.89 9.81 7.77
C VAL A 462 -17.30 10.86 8.80
N LEU A 463 -18.61 11.01 9.02
CA LEU A 463 -19.19 11.96 9.99
C LEU A 463 -18.69 13.41 9.81
N GLY A 464 -18.55 13.87 8.55
CA GLY A 464 -18.11 15.23 8.25
C GLY A 464 -16.59 15.45 8.34
N ARG A 465 -15.81 14.39 8.57
CA ARG A 465 -14.34 14.40 8.52
C ARG A 465 -13.85 13.59 7.33
N GLU A 466 -12.91 14.15 6.59
CA GLU A 466 -12.22 13.43 5.52
C GLU A 466 -11.21 12.47 6.16
N VAL A 467 -11.40 11.18 5.94
CA VAL A 467 -10.49 10.11 6.36
C VAL A 467 -9.84 9.54 5.10
N ALA A 468 -8.52 9.57 5.04
CA ALA A 468 -7.75 8.96 3.97
C ALA A 468 -7.37 7.52 4.38
N GLN A 469 -7.73 6.55 3.56
CA GLN A 469 -7.37 5.14 3.75
C GLN A 469 -6.47 4.68 2.60
N ALA A 470 -5.30 4.13 2.94
CA ALA A 470 -4.40 3.55 1.96
C ALA A 470 -4.96 2.21 1.44
N PHE A 471 -5.04 2.07 0.13
CA PHE A 471 -5.37 0.81 -0.55
C PHE A 471 -4.13 0.16 -1.21
N ALA A 472 -3.02 0.90 -1.33
CA ALA A 472 -1.74 0.43 -1.83
C ALA A 472 -0.57 0.98 -0.99
N ASN A 473 0.61 0.38 -1.12
CA ASN A 473 1.81 0.67 -0.32
C ASN A 473 2.74 1.71 -0.97
N ASN A 474 2.26 2.58 -1.84
CA ASN A 474 3.11 3.58 -2.50
C ASN A 474 3.80 4.51 -1.49
N GLY A 475 3.05 4.98 -0.48
CA GLY A 475 3.62 5.75 0.62
C GLY A 475 4.65 4.97 1.42
N ASP A 476 4.36 3.70 1.72
CA ASP A 476 5.29 2.83 2.45
C ASP A 476 6.59 2.59 1.67
N PHE A 477 6.51 2.44 0.34
CA PHE A 477 7.69 2.30 -0.51
C PHE A 477 8.63 3.50 -0.35
N LEU A 478 8.12 4.74 -0.50
CA LEU A 478 8.93 5.95 -0.33
C LEU A 478 9.57 6.00 1.06
N LEU A 479 8.77 5.79 2.10
CA LEU A 479 9.24 5.86 3.47
C LEU A 479 10.28 4.78 3.78
N ASN A 480 10.05 3.54 3.34
CA ASN A 480 11.00 2.44 3.51
C ASN A 480 12.32 2.71 2.76
N ALA A 481 12.24 3.25 1.53
CA ALA A 481 13.42 3.60 0.75
C ALA A 481 14.23 4.70 1.45
N VAL A 482 13.59 5.80 1.85
CA VAL A 482 14.26 6.90 2.57
C VAL A 482 14.86 6.41 3.89
N GLU A 483 14.14 5.62 4.68
CA GLU A 483 14.62 5.11 5.95
C GLU A 483 15.83 4.20 5.79
N GLN A 484 15.77 3.23 4.86
CA GLN A 484 16.89 2.34 4.59
C GLN A 484 18.13 3.12 4.10
N MET A 485 17.92 4.09 3.21
CA MET A 485 19.00 4.89 2.61
C MET A 485 19.60 5.88 3.62
N ALA A 486 18.80 6.38 4.58
CA ALA A 486 19.28 7.24 5.67
C ALA A 486 20.03 6.47 6.78
N GLY A 487 20.08 5.13 6.71
CA GLY A 487 20.74 4.26 7.69
C GLY A 487 19.83 3.79 8.82
N GLY A 488 18.51 3.96 8.72
CA GLY A 488 17.50 3.46 9.67
C GLY A 488 16.72 2.27 9.12
N VAL A 489 16.52 1.21 9.89
CA VAL A 489 15.77 0.00 9.46
C VAL A 489 14.54 -0.25 10.34
N ALA A 490 14.39 0.50 11.43
CA ALA A 490 13.46 0.16 12.50
C ALA A 490 11.97 0.29 12.13
N LEU A 491 11.59 1.29 11.33
CA LEU A 491 10.19 1.57 11.01
C LEU A 491 9.70 0.92 9.69
N ALA A 492 10.62 0.55 8.80
CA ALA A 492 10.28 -0.05 7.51
C ALA A 492 9.48 -1.37 7.64
N ASP A 493 9.82 -2.18 8.65
CA ASP A 493 9.19 -3.49 8.91
C ASP A 493 7.72 -3.35 9.41
N LEU A 494 7.38 -2.19 9.96
CA LEU A 494 6.05 -1.95 10.57
C LEU A 494 5.02 -1.38 9.60
N ARG A 495 5.43 -0.48 8.71
CA ARG A 495 4.51 0.26 7.82
C ARG A 495 3.72 -0.64 6.91
N SER A 496 4.40 -1.61 6.30
CA SER A 496 3.81 -2.49 5.29
C SER A 496 2.89 -3.58 5.84
N ARG A 497 2.84 -3.80 7.17
CA ARG A 497 1.93 -4.77 7.79
C ARG A 497 0.45 -4.38 7.69
N THR A 498 0.16 -3.12 7.42
CA THR A 498 -1.17 -2.52 7.59
C THR A 498 -1.98 -2.42 6.31
N VAL A 499 -1.34 -2.53 5.14
CA VAL A 499 -2.02 -2.52 3.85
C VAL A 499 -2.30 -3.94 3.40
N SER A 500 -3.59 -4.27 3.21
CA SER A 500 -4.03 -5.57 2.71
C SER A 500 -4.54 -5.43 1.28
N TRP A 501 -3.67 -5.62 0.30
CA TRP A 501 -4.07 -5.82 -1.08
C TRP A 501 -4.32 -7.31 -1.32
N ARG A 502 -5.57 -7.66 -1.67
CA ARG A 502 -5.97 -9.05 -1.97
C ARG A 502 -6.81 -9.05 -3.23
N PRO A 503 -6.17 -8.98 -4.42
CA PRO A 503 -6.90 -9.13 -5.67
C PRO A 503 -7.48 -10.54 -5.74
N PHE A 504 -8.67 -10.65 -6.30
CA PHE A 504 -9.28 -11.95 -6.57
C PHE A 504 -8.66 -12.57 -7.83
N THR A 505 -7.34 -12.83 -7.79
CA THR A 505 -6.53 -13.27 -8.94
C THR A 505 -7.16 -14.38 -9.75
N ARG A 506 -7.90 -15.30 -9.11
CA ARG A 506 -8.61 -16.38 -9.79
C ARG A 506 -9.88 -15.89 -10.50
N ILE A 507 -10.55 -14.89 -9.95
CA ILE A 507 -11.71 -14.26 -10.61
C ILE A 507 -11.21 -13.45 -11.80
N ASP A 508 -10.17 -12.66 -11.60
CA ASP A 508 -9.55 -11.83 -12.66
C ASP A 508 -8.99 -12.69 -13.79
N ALA A 509 -8.39 -13.86 -13.48
CA ALA A 509 -7.94 -14.82 -14.48
C ALA A 509 -9.10 -15.46 -15.27
N LEU A 510 -10.23 -15.76 -14.61
CA LEU A 510 -11.43 -16.28 -15.26
C LEU A 510 -12.11 -15.22 -16.12
N GLU A 511 -12.18 -13.98 -15.65
CA GLU A 511 -12.70 -12.86 -16.42
C GLU A 511 -11.84 -12.62 -17.68
N ARG A 512 -10.51 -12.60 -17.55
CA ARG A 512 -9.59 -12.48 -18.68
C ARG A 512 -9.76 -13.62 -19.69
N ALA A 513 -9.75 -14.87 -19.23
CA ALA A 513 -9.96 -16.02 -20.11
C ALA A 513 -11.32 -16.00 -20.80
N ALA A 514 -12.34 -15.46 -20.16
CA ALA A 514 -13.65 -15.25 -20.73
C ALA A 514 -13.64 -14.06 -21.72
N GLU A 515 -13.01 -12.94 -21.37
CA GLU A 515 -12.83 -11.80 -22.26
C GLU A 515 -12.07 -12.19 -23.54
N GLU A 516 -10.98 -12.94 -23.45
CA GLU A 516 -10.23 -13.43 -24.61
C GLU A 516 -11.08 -14.33 -25.53
N ARG A 517 -11.85 -15.24 -24.94
CA ARG A 517 -12.74 -16.14 -25.71
C ARG A 517 -13.87 -15.40 -26.42
N PHE A 518 -14.42 -14.39 -25.77
CA PHE A 518 -15.60 -13.69 -26.26
C PHE A 518 -15.29 -12.38 -26.99
N LEU A 519 -14.07 -11.80 -26.80
CA LEU A 519 -13.69 -10.56 -27.48
C LEU A 519 -13.73 -10.71 -29.01
N ALA A 520 -13.16 -11.80 -29.54
CA ALA A 520 -13.19 -12.10 -30.98
C ALA A 520 -14.63 -12.25 -31.47
N LYS A 521 -15.47 -12.98 -30.71
CA LYS A 521 -16.88 -13.17 -31.08
C LYS A 521 -17.70 -11.90 -30.94
N GLN A 522 -17.43 -11.09 -29.93
CA GLN A 522 -18.07 -9.79 -29.76
C GLN A 522 -17.71 -8.83 -30.89
N GLN A 523 -16.44 -8.79 -31.30
CA GLN A 523 -16.00 -7.97 -32.43
C GLN A 523 -16.64 -8.40 -33.72
N GLU A 524 -16.67 -9.72 -34.03
CA GLU A 524 -17.36 -10.28 -35.20
C GLU A 524 -18.84 -9.88 -35.22
N LEU A 525 -19.55 -10.06 -34.08
CA LEU A 525 -20.97 -9.73 -34.00
C LEU A 525 -21.24 -8.23 -34.12
N THR A 526 -20.37 -7.40 -33.52
CA THR A 526 -20.48 -5.94 -33.61
C THR A 526 -20.27 -5.47 -35.04
N GLN A 527 -19.29 -6.03 -35.76
CA GLN A 527 -19.05 -5.73 -37.14
C GLN A 527 -20.24 -6.18 -38.01
N ARG A 528 -20.77 -7.39 -37.79
CA ARG A 528 -21.93 -7.91 -38.49
C ARG A 528 -23.18 -7.05 -38.28
N ILE A 529 -23.38 -6.54 -37.04
CA ILE A 529 -24.47 -5.60 -36.76
C ILE A 529 -24.28 -4.31 -37.53
N ALA A 530 -23.08 -3.71 -37.52
CA ALA A 530 -22.79 -2.47 -38.25
C ALA A 530 -22.97 -2.63 -39.75
N ASP A 531 -22.50 -3.73 -40.34
CA ASP A 531 -22.64 -4.03 -41.76
C ASP A 531 -24.11 -4.25 -42.17
N THR A 532 -24.89 -4.92 -41.31
CA THR A 532 -26.32 -5.17 -41.53
C THR A 532 -27.13 -3.88 -41.36
N GLU A 533 -26.80 -3.03 -40.38
CA GLU A 533 -27.42 -1.70 -40.25
C GLU A 533 -27.14 -0.79 -41.44
N LYS A 534 -25.91 -0.84 -41.98
CA LYS A 534 -25.56 -0.12 -43.20
C LYS A 534 -26.37 -0.61 -44.40
N LYS A 535 -26.43 -1.93 -44.62
CA LYS A 535 -27.22 -2.54 -45.68
C LYS A 535 -28.72 -2.20 -45.56
N LEU A 536 -29.25 -2.20 -44.33
CA LEU A 536 -30.63 -1.83 -44.06
C LEU A 536 -30.89 -0.35 -44.41
N LYS A 537 -29.96 0.54 -44.02
CA LYS A 537 -30.03 1.97 -44.35
C LYS A 537 -29.97 2.22 -45.86
N ASP A 538 -29.04 1.54 -46.56
CA ASP A 538 -28.89 1.65 -48.00
C ASP A 538 -30.12 1.10 -48.75
N ALA A 539 -30.69 -0.02 -48.29
CA ALA A 539 -31.92 -0.59 -48.83
C ALA A 539 -33.15 0.30 -48.58
N SER A 540 -33.22 0.96 -47.44
CA SER A 540 -34.29 1.92 -47.12
C SER A 540 -34.18 3.20 -47.94
N ALA A 541 -32.96 3.70 -48.17
CA ALA A 541 -32.70 4.90 -48.98
C ALA A 541 -33.01 4.68 -50.48
N THR A 542 -32.81 3.45 -50.97
CA THR A 542 -33.15 3.09 -52.36
C THR A 542 -34.65 2.89 -52.55
N GLY A 543 -35.41 2.61 -51.49
CA GLY A 543 -36.88 2.46 -51.52
C GLY A 543 -37.66 3.78 -51.49
N GLU A 544 -37.01 4.92 -51.18
CA GLU A 544 -37.65 6.26 -51.11
C GLU A 544 -37.57 7.07 -52.43
N ALA A 545 -37.01 6.49 -53.51
CA ALA A 545 -36.80 7.23 -54.74
C ALA A 545 -37.97 7.03 -55.75
N LYS A 546 -38.80 8.07 -55.87
CA LYS A 546 -39.71 8.47 -56.91
C LYS A 546 -41.15 7.89 -56.93
N ASP A 547 -42.04 8.85 -56.69
CA ASP A 547 -43.44 8.86 -57.18
C ASP A 547 -44.21 7.53 -57.15
N GLY A 548 -44.91 7.24 -56.05
CA GLY A 548 -46.19 6.48 -56.13
C GLY A 548 -46.10 4.99 -56.45
N GLU A 549 -44.95 4.41 -56.66
CA GLU A 549 -44.81 3.00 -57.00
C GLU A 549 -44.58 2.17 -55.67
N LEU A 550 -45.48 1.24 -55.44
CA LEU A 550 -45.44 0.28 -54.32
C LEU A 550 -44.04 -0.36 -54.22
N VAL A 551 -43.41 -0.26 -53.06
CA VAL A 551 -42.19 -0.98 -52.76
C VAL A 551 -42.30 -2.40 -53.26
N SER A 552 -41.40 -2.82 -54.18
CA SER A 552 -41.48 -4.14 -54.76
C SER A 552 -41.50 -5.21 -53.67
N ALA A 553 -42.31 -6.23 -53.82
CA ALA A 553 -42.43 -7.31 -52.83
C ALA A 553 -41.07 -7.94 -52.48
N ASP A 554 -40.09 -7.87 -53.40
CA ASP A 554 -38.72 -8.36 -53.16
C ASP A 554 -37.88 -7.40 -52.32
N ALA A 555 -38.04 -6.08 -52.44
CA ALA A 555 -37.39 -5.11 -51.56
C ALA A 555 -37.92 -5.21 -50.13
N ALA A 556 -39.22 -5.39 -49.96
CA ALA A 556 -39.83 -5.61 -48.65
C ALA A 556 -39.32 -6.91 -47.96
N ARG A 557 -39.17 -8.00 -48.70
CA ARG A 557 -38.60 -9.26 -48.21
C ARG A 557 -37.14 -9.10 -47.83
N THR A 558 -36.36 -8.35 -48.59
CA THR A 558 -34.94 -8.10 -48.32
C THR A 558 -34.77 -7.26 -47.04
N ILE A 559 -35.59 -6.23 -46.83
CA ILE A 559 -35.60 -5.43 -45.60
C ILE A 559 -36.00 -6.30 -44.40
N GLU A 560 -37.00 -7.17 -44.56
CA GLU A 560 -37.42 -8.07 -43.47
C GLU A 560 -36.33 -9.09 -43.12
N SER A 561 -35.60 -9.65 -44.11
CA SER A 561 -34.45 -10.52 -43.84
C SER A 561 -33.31 -9.80 -43.09
N PHE A 562 -32.98 -8.56 -43.46
CA PHE A 562 -31.97 -7.78 -42.76
C PHE A 562 -32.38 -7.42 -41.34
N LYS A 563 -33.67 -7.13 -41.10
CA LYS A 563 -34.20 -6.94 -39.74
C LYS A 563 -34.10 -8.20 -38.90
N SER A 564 -34.41 -9.36 -39.46
CA SER A 564 -34.29 -10.65 -38.80
C SER A 564 -32.84 -10.96 -38.46
N ASP A 565 -31.91 -10.74 -39.39
CA ASP A 565 -30.47 -10.91 -39.18
C ASP A 565 -29.89 -9.98 -38.09
N LEU A 566 -30.36 -8.73 -38.05
CA LEU A 566 -30.00 -7.75 -37.04
C LEU A 566 -30.47 -8.19 -35.64
N LEU A 567 -31.73 -8.65 -35.55
CA LEU A 567 -32.30 -9.12 -34.30
C LEU A 567 -31.58 -10.37 -33.76
N SER A 568 -31.22 -11.32 -34.66
CA SER A 568 -30.48 -12.51 -34.31
C SER A 568 -29.06 -12.18 -33.81
N ALA A 569 -28.33 -11.31 -34.54
CA ALA A 569 -26.99 -10.88 -34.12
C ALA A 569 -26.99 -10.13 -32.79
N ARG A 570 -28.01 -9.30 -32.53
CA ARG A 570 -28.19 -8.63 -31.24
C ARG A 570 -28.57 -9.60 -30.10
N ALA A 571 -29.31 -10.67 -30.42
CA ALA A 571 -29.63 -11.71 -29.44
C ALA A 571 -28.39 -12.53 -29.08
N GLU A 572 -27.59 -12.94 -30.09
CA GLU A 572 -26.32 -13.62 -29.88
C GLU A 572 -25.34 -12.78 -29.06
N LEU A 573 -25.24 -11.48 -29.33
CA LEU A 573 -24.39 -10.57 -28.56
C LEU A 573 -24.83 -10.48 -27.09
N ARG A 574 -26.14 -10.43 -26.82
CA ARG A 574 -26.66 -10.44 -25.45
C ARG A 574 -26.39 -11.75 -24.73
N GLU A 575 -26.47 -12.88 -25.42
CA GLU A 575 -26.18 -14.20 -24.86
C GLU A 575 -24.69 -14.32 -24.49
N VAL A 576 -23.78 -13.86 -25.35
CA VAL A 576 -22.34 -13.79 -25.04
C VAL A 576 -22.06 -12.96 -23.80
N GLN A 577 -22.66 -11.78 -23.69
CA GLN A 577 -22.52 -10.90 -22.52
C GLN A 577 -23.14 -11.49 -21.24
N TYR A 578 -24.23 -12.22 -21.36
CA TYR A 578 -24.87 -12.91 -20.24
C TYR A 578 -24.01 -14.07 -19.72
N ASN A 579 -23.47 -14.90 -20.63
CA ASN A 579 -22.64 -16.04 -20.27
C ASN A 579 -21.33 -15.61 -19.57
N LEU A 580 -20.73 -14.51 -20.02
CA LEU A 580 -19.57 -13.89 -19.36
C LEU A 580 -19.84 -13.57 -17.89
N ARG A 581 -21.01 -13.00 -17.58
CA ARG A 581 -21.39 -12.65 -16.20
C ARG A 581 -21.85 -13.86 -15.38
N ALA A 582 -22.44 -14.85 -16.00
CA ALA A 582 -22.96 -16.04 -15.33
C ALA A 582 -21.85 -16.92 -14.75
N ASP A 583 -20.70 -17.04 -15.43
CA ASP A 583 -19.56 -17.82 -14.96
C ASP A 583 -18.96 -17.22 -13.68
N VAL A 584 -18.81 -15.91 -13.62
CA VAL A 584 -18.33 -15.19 -12.43
C VAL A 584 -19.32 -15.33 -11.26
N ALA A 585 -20.62 -15.16 -11.53
CA ALA A 585 -21.65 -15.33 -10.51
C ALA A 585 -21.70 -16.76 -9.94
N THR A 586 -21.50 -17.77 -10.80
CA THR A 586 -21.47 -19.19 -10.40
C THR A 586 -20.27 -19.49 -9.50
N LEU A 587 -19.10 -18.95 -9.80
CA LEU A 587 -17.91 -19.08 -8.96
C LEU A 587 -18.13 -18.44 -7.59
N LYS A 588 -18.63 -17.20 -7.55
CA LYS A 588 -18.96 -16.49 -6.31
C LYS A 588 -19.91 -17.32 -5.42
N ASN A 589 -20.96 -17.88 -6.00
CA ASN A 589 -21.93 -18.72 -5.27
C ASN A 589 -21.29 -20.01 -4.75
N ARG A 590 -20.41 -20.67 -5.52
CA ARG A 590 -19.68 -21.87 -5.06
C ARG A 590 -18.78 -21.56 -3.88
N ILE A 591 -18.03 -20.47 -3.91
CA ILE A 591 -17.17 -20.03 -2.80
C ILE A 591 -18.02 -19.71 -1.57
N MET A 592 -19.15 -19.02 -1.74
CA MET A 592 -20.05 -18.71 -0.65
C MET A 592 -20.61 -19.98 0.03
N ILE A 593 -21.06 -20.98 -0.75
CA ILE A 593 -21.54 -22.26 -0.24
C ILE A 593 -20.43 -23.02 0.50
N LEU A 594 -19.20 -22.98 0.00
CA LEU A 594 -18.06 -23.64 0.64
C LEU A 594 -17.75 -23.00 2.01
N ILE A 595 -17.68 -21.67 2.09
CA ILE A 595 -17.32 -20.96 3.32
C ILE A 595 -18.45 -21.05 4.35
N ILE A 596 -19.69 -20.77 3.94
CA ILE A 596 -20.83 -20.65 4.87
C ILE A 596 -21.43 -22.03 5.21
N GLY A 597 -21.32 -23.03 4.29
CA GLY A 597 -21.92 -24.35 4.46
C GLY A 597 -20.91 -25.42 4.90
N ILE A 598 -19.90 -25.67 4.07
CA ILE A 598 -19.01 -26.85 4.24
C ILE A 598 -18.09 -26.69 5.44
N VAL A 599 -17.50 -25.51 5.66
CA VAL A 599 -16.55 -25.30 6.76
C VAL A 599 -17.24 -25.42 8.13
N PRO A 600 -18.38 -24.76 8.40
CA PRO A 600 -19.11 -24.98 9.66
C PRO A 600 -19.60 -26.41 9.86
N ALA A 601 -20.06 -27.07 8.78
CA ALA A 601 -20.47 -28.47 8.84
C ALA A 601 -19.30 -29.39 9.20
N ALA A 602 -18.11 -29.19 8.63
CA ALA A 602 -16.92 -29.96 8.97
C ALA A 602 -16.52 -29.77 10.44
N VAL A 603 -16.54 -28.54 10.94
CA VAL A 603 -16.25 -28.22 12.36
C VAL A 603 -17.27 -28.91 13.26
N ALA A 604 -18.57 -28.87 12.92
CA ALA A 604 -19.61 -29.54 13.68
C ALA A 604 -19.45 -31.07 13.70
N LEU A 605 -19.07 -31.67 12.56
CA LEU A 605 -18.79 -33.12 12.47
C LEU A 605 -17.58 -33.52 13.30
N ILE A 606 -16.51 -32.75 13.28
CA ILE A 606 -15.32 -32.96 14.11
C ILE A 606 -15.68 -32.89 15.60
N ALA A 607 -16.43 -31.84 16.00
CA ALA A 607 -16.89 -31.67 17.36
C ALA A 607 -17.80 -32.85 17.81
N LEU A 608 -18.68 -33.33 16.94
CA LEU A 608 -19.53 -34.51 17.19
C LEU A 608 -18.71 -35.77 17.34
N ALA A 609 -17.69 -35.98 16.47
CA ALA A 609 -16.80 -37.15 16.56
C ALA A 609 -16.03 -37.16 17.90
N PHE A 610 -15.55 -36.02 18.38
CA PHE A 610 -14.94 -35.90 19.69
C PHE A 610 -15.92 -36.13 20.84
N ALA A 611 -17.16 -35.63 20.71
CA ALA A 611 -18.21 -35.86 21.71
C ALA A 611 -18.59 -37.36 21.82
N LEU A 612 -18.67 -38.08 20.71
CA LEU A 612 -18.96 -39.51 20.66
C LEU A 612 -17.80 -40.40 21.18
N ARG A 613 -16.56 -39.93 21.10
CA ARG A 613 -15.37 -40.64 21.63
C ARG A 613 -15.18 -40.48 23.15
N ARG A 614 -15.98 -39.65 23.82
CA ARG A 614 -15.93 -39.53 25.29
C ARG A 614 -16.36 -40.86 25.92
N PRO A 615 -15.50 -41.54 26.70
CA PRO A 615 -15.88 -42.78 27.36
C PRO A 615 -17.05 -42.53 28.32
N LYS A 616 -18.12 -43.33 28.19
CA LYS A 616 -19.26 -43.30 29.10
C LYS A 616 -18.74 -43.59 30.50
N ARG A 617 -18.80 -42.62 31.42
CA ARG A 617 -18.53 -42.84 32.82
C ARG A 617 -19.53 -43.85 33.34
N PRO A 618 -19.09 -44.99 33.96
CA PRO A 618 -20.03 -45.94 34.56
C PRO A 618 -20.78 -45.24 35.69
N LEU A 619 -22.09 -45.33 35.66
CA LEU A 619 -22.96 -44.89 36.74
C LEU A 619 -22.57 -45.60 38.05
N PRO A 620 -22.51 -44.92 39.20
CA PRO A 620 -22.24 -45.54 40.47
C PRO A 620 -23.37 -46.52 40.81
N VAL A 621 -23.02 -47.81 40.91
CA VAL A 621 -23.95 -48.86 41.40
C VAL A 621 -24.25 -48.53 42.85
N ARG A 622 -25.48 -48.14 43.12
CA ARG A 622 -26.04 -48.00 44.47
C ARG A 622 -26.18 -49.41 44.99
N LYS A 623 -25.31 -49.86 45.92
CA LYS A 623 -25.54 -51.03 46.71
C LYS A 623 -26.55 -50.70 47.77
N ALA A 624 -27.62 -51.54 47.84
CA ALA A 624 -28.61 -51.55 48.86
C ALA A 624 -28.02 -51.95 50.23
#